data_9782fc8af05e21f01cea867b90ac6f05
#
_entry.id   9782fc8af05e21f01cea867b90ac6f05
#
_cell.length_a   1.000
_cell.length_b   1.000
_cell.length_c   1.000
_cell.angle_alpha   90.00
_cell.angle_beta   90.00
_cell.angle_gamma   90.00
#
_symmetry.space_group_name_H-M   'P 1'
#
loop_
_entity.id
_entity.type
_entity.pdbx_description
1 polymer ?
#
loop_
_entity_poly.entity_id
_entity_poly.type
_entity_poly.pdbx_seq_one_letter_code
_entity_poly.pdbx_strand_id
1 'polypeptide(L)'
;YAGRKSCSRIAEEQGISVEMVKYHLFKTRKLLKEGIGMTRTLGEKSYNPGVFRLDFWGDRNKYQELFRRKLPGSILLAAYYVPMTAEELSVELGVSMPYLEDELEILMSAGLLTRNGSKYQTNLVILTDDYEKEFVKTTEDVYPKAAGTIFEAAEKLLPQVRKLDFHGSDYDDNRLLFALLNIALIKGYQLANEKSPLGEPKRLPLGCSGWVFGYDNDYANHHFYGIMMEC
;
A
#
# COMPACT_ATOMS: atom_id res chain seq x y z
N TYR A 1 3.40 -6.78 16.68
CA TYR A 1 2.71 -7.32 17.88
C TYR A 1 1.22 -7.59 17.64
N ALA A 2 0.91 -8.34 16.61
CA ALA A 2 -0.43 -8.84 16.39
C ALA A 2 -0.81 -9.77 17.55
N GLY A 3 -1.64 -9.30 18.48
CA GLY A 3 -2.25 -10.12 19.52
C GLY A 3 -1.96 -9.78 20.97
N ARG A 4 -1.09 -8.81 21.31
CA ARG A 4 -0.77 -8.41 22.71
C ARG A 4 -0.55 -9.57 23.70
N LYS A 5 -0.01 -10.72 23.23
CA LYS A 5 0.22 -11.88 24.06
C LYS A 5 1.43 -11.66 24.98
N SER A 6 1.32 -12.03 26.25
CA SER A 6 2.45 -12.06 27.19
C SER A 6 3.45 -13.17 26.82
N CYS A 7 4.72 -13.02 27.23
CA CYS A 7 5.72 -14.06 27.02
C CYS A 7 5.30 -15.42 27.64
N SER A 8 4.60 -15.38 28.77
CA SER A 8 4.08 -16.59 29.43
C SER A 8 3.04 -17.30 28.57
N ARG A 9 2.12 -16.55 27.96
CA ARG A 9 1.10 -17.12 27.09
C ARG A 9 1.68 -17.69 25.78
N ILE A 10 2.70 -17.03 25.25
CA ILE A 10 3.42 -17.54 24.06
C ILE A 10 4.18 -18.82 24.42
N ALA A 11 4.81 -18.87 25.60
CA ALA A 11 5.50 -20.05 26.09
C ALA A 11 4.57 -21.26 26.21
N GLU A 12 3.40 -21.07 26.78
CA GLU A 12 2.37 -22.09 26.93
C GLU A 12 1.85 -22.58 25.56
N GLU A 13 1.51 -21.67 24.66
CA GLU A 13 1.01 -21.98 23.30
C GLU A 13 2.05 -22.70 22.42
N GLN A 14 3.35 -22.43 22.63
CA GLN A 14 4.44 -23.00 21.83
C GLN A 14 5.12 -24.21 22.53
N GLY A 15 4.74 -24.52 23.75
CA GLY A 15 5.33 -25.63 24.52
C GLY A 15 6.81 -25.44 24.86
N ILE A 16 7.25 -24.15 25.02
CA ILE A 16 8.64 -23.80 25.35
C ILE A 16 8.70 -22.98 26.64
N SER A 17 9.89 -22.82 27.22
CA SER A 17 10.04 -22.01 28.43
C SER A 17 9.89 -20.52 28.17
N VAL A 18 9.49 -19.73 29.18
CA VAL A 18 9.40 -18.27 29.10
C VAL A 18 10.77 -17.66 28.78
N GLU A 19 11.84 -18.24 29.29
CA GLU A 19 13.23 -17.83 28.98
C GLU A 19 13.55 -18.05 27.51
N MET A 20 13.10 -19.17 26.94
CA MET A 20 13.27 -19.45 25.51
C MET A 20 12.49 -18.43 24.64
N VAL A 21 11.26 -18.08 25.03
CA VAL A 21 10.49 -17.02 24.35
C VAL A 21 11.24 -15.69 24.41
N LYS A 22 11.73 -15.31 25.59
CA LYS A 22 12.52 -14.06 25.75
C LYS A 22 13.81 -14.12 24.92
N TYR A 23 14.49 -15.25 24.89
CA TYR A 23 15.69 -15.45 24.07
C TYR A 23 15.38 -15.31 22.58
N HIS A 24 14.33 -15.97 22.08
CA HIS A 24 13.91 -15.85 20.68
C HIS A 24 13.50 -14.43 20.33
N LEU A 25 12.75 -13.75 21.19
CA LEU A 25 12.39 -12.35 20.99
C LEU A 25 13.62 -11.44 21.01
N PHE A 26 14.57 -11.68 21.89
CA PHE A 26 15.83 -10.94 21.94
C PHE A 26 16.66 -11.20 20.69
N LYS A 27 16.84 -12.46 20.30
CA LYS A 27 17.59 -12.86 19.08
C LYS A 27 16.93 -12.29 17.82
N THR A 28 15.60 -12.39 17.71
CA THR A 28 14.86 -11.84 16.56
C THR A 28 14.94 -10.32 16.54
N ARG A 29 14.84 -9.63 17.69
CA ARG A 29 15.04 -8.19 17.77
C ARG A 29 16.48 -7.80 17.44
N LYS A 30 17.45 -8.59 17.83
CA LYS A 30 18.86 -8.38 17.48
C LYS A 30 19.09 -8.62 15.99
N LEU A 31 18.56 -9.68 15.41
CA LEU A 31 18.60 -9.95 13.98
C LEU A 31 17.79 -8.92 13.17
N LEU A 32 16.64 -8.48 13.69
CA LEU A 32 15.90 -7.36 13.09
C LEU A 32 16.66 -6.04 13.24
N LYS A 33 17.30 -5.79 14.38
CA LYS A 33 18.20 -4.63 14.53
C LYS A 33 19.46 -4.76 13.67
N GLU A 34 20.00 -5.94 13.49
CA GLU A 34 21.15 -6.21 12.64
C GLU A 34 20.77 -6.33 11.16
N GLY A 35 19.57 -6.81 10.83
CA GLY A 35 19.01 -6.82 9.47
C GLY A 35 18.43 -5.45 9.05
N ILE A 36 17.90 -4.68 10.00
CA ILE A 36 17.56 -3.25 9.90
C ILE A 36 18.81 -2.40 10.14
N GLY A 37 19.80 -2.91 10.85
CA GLY A 37 21.08 -2.37 11.25
C GLY A 37 22.27 -2.97 10.51
N MET A 38 22.08 -3.50 9.29
CA MET A 38 23.07 -3.25 8.27
C MET A 38 23.18 -1.73 8.25
N THR A 39 24.25 -1.22 8.81
CA THR A 39 24.55 0.18 9.04
C THR A 39 24.33 0.96 7.75
N ARG A 40 23.04 1.22 7.47
CA ARG A 40 22.66 2.19 6.48
C ARG A 40 23.16 3.51 7.02
N THR A 41 24.17 4.02 6.40
CA THR A 41 24.70 5.32 6.76
C THR A 41 23.58 6.32 6.56
N LEU A 42 23.20 7.06 7.60
CA LEU A 42 22.28 8.19 7.44
C LEU A 42 22.76 9.05 6.27
N GLY A 43 21.83 9.44 5.39
CA GLY A 43 22.16 10.21 4.19
C GLY A 43 22.22 9.38 2.89
N GLU A 44 22.02 8.07 2.94
CA GLU A 44 22.03 7.23 1.74
C GLU A 44 20.92 7.64 0.76
N LYS A 45 19.75 8.04 1.25
CA LYS A 45 18.62 8.51 0.43
C LYS A 45 18.88 9.86 -0.25
N SER A 46 19.84 10.65 0.22
CA SER A 46 20.24 11.89 -0.46
C SER A 46 20.91 11.61 -1.82
N TYR A 47 21.56 10.47 -1.95
CA TYR A 47 22.23 10.03 -3.18
C TYR A 47 21.36 9.11 -4.03
N ASN A 48 20.41 8.40 -3.41
CA ASN A 48 19.51 7.49 -4.09
C ASN A 48 18.07 7.72 -3.60
N PRO A 49 17.44 8.83 -4.02
CA PRO A 49 16.06 9.12 -3.64
C PRO A 49 15.14 8.04 -4.20
N GLY A 50 14.32 7.47 -3.32
CA GLY A 50 13.29 6.52 -3.74
C GLY A 50 12.25 7.18 -4.66
N VAL A 51 11.62 6.38 -5.49
CA VAL A 51 10.43 6.78 -6.23
C VAL A 51 9.23 6.63 -5.30
N PHE A 52 8.41 7.65 -5.22
CA PHE A 52 7.16 7.60 -4.46
C PHE A 52 6.02 8.06 -5.35
N ARG A 53 4.95 7.30 -5.33
CA ARG A 53 3.71 7.62 -6.00
C ARG A 53 2.57 7.60 -5.00
N LEU A 54 1.63 8.50 -5.17
CA LEU A 54 0.39 8.53 -4.40
C LEU A 54 -0.77 8.21 -5.33
N ASP A 55 -1.53 7.17 -4.98
CA ASP A 55 -2.81 6.88 -5.60
C ASP A 55 -3.93 7.08 -4.58
N PHE A 56 -5.10 7.46 -5.05
CA PHE A 56 -6.27 7.63 -4.23
C PHE A 56 -7.53 7.25 -4.99
N TRP A 57 -8.45 6.68 -4.24
CA TRP A 57 -9.78 6.37 -4.71
C TRP A 57 -10.75 7.38 -4.08
N GLY A 58 -11.53 8.04 -4.90
CA GLY A 58 -12.46 9.08 -4.47
C GLY A 58 -12.35 10.33 -5.32
N ASP A 59 -12.82 11.45 -4.79
CA ASP A 59 -12.81 12.72 -5.49
C ASP A 59 -11.39 13.21 -5.78
N ARG A 60 -11.20 13.83 -6.94
CA ARG A 60 -9.96 14.53 -7.27
C ARG A 60 -9.65 15.55 -6.19
N ASN A 61 -8.44 15.52 -5.70
CA ASN A 61 -8.06 16.28 -4.53
C ASN A 61 -6.71 16.99 -4.69
N LYS A 62 -6.44 17.86 -3.73
CA LYS A 62 -5.22 18.66 -3.68
C LYS A 62 -3.95 17.84 -3.37
N TYR A 63 -4.08 16.56 -3.04
CA TYR A 63 -2.93 15.72 -2.71
C TYR A 63 -1.98 15.52 -3.89
N GLN A 64 -2.49 15.42 -5.12
CA GLN A 64 -1.63 15.31 -6.32
C GLN A 64 -0.62 16.46 -6.41
N GLU A 65 -1.01 17.66 -6.01
CA GLU A 65 -0.12 18.81 -6.09
C GLU A 65 1.04 18.74 -5.12
N LEU A 66 0.84 18.12 -3.95
CA LEU A 66 1.91 17.92 -2.97
C LEU A 66 3.03 17.05 -3.55
N PHE A 67 2.67 16.03 -4.35
CA PHE A 67 3.61 15.04 -4.87
C PHE A 67 4.18 15.37 -6.26
N ARG A 68 3.92 16.56 -6.80
CA ARG A 68 4.69 17.09 -7.94
C ARG A 68 6.17 17.31 -7.58
N ARG A 69 6.46 17.47 -6.30
CA ARG A 69 7.80 17.58 -5.73
C ARG A 69 8.21 16.24 -5.15
N LYS A 70 9.50 15.91 -5.23
CA LYS A 70 10.00 14.62 -4.73
C LYS A 70 10.13 14.56 -3.21
N LEU A 71 10.38 15.70 -2.55
CA LEU A 71 10.67 15.77 -1.13
C LEU A 71 9.54 15.21 -0.25
N PRO A 72 8.25 15.53 -0.46
CA PRO A 72 7.15 14.94 0.30
C PRO A 72 7.17 13.40 0.31
N GLY A 73 7.31 12.79 -0.85
CA GLY A 73 7.39 11.34 -0.98
C GLY A 73 8.61 10.75 -0.28
N SER A 74 9.76 11.40 -0.41
CA SER A 74 10.99 10.97 0.27
C SER A 74 10.88 11.02 1.79
N ILE A 75 10.21 12.03 2.34
CA ILE A 75 9.93 12.14 3.79
C ILE A 75 9.03 10.99 4.23
N LEU A 76 7.94 10.72 3.50
CA LEU A 76 7.02 9.64 3.84
C LEU A 76 7.70 8.27 3.79
N LEU A 77 8.53 8.00 2.80
CA LEU A 77 9.30 6.76 2.72
C LEU A 77 10.32 6.63 3.86
N ALA A 78 11.00 7.72 4.23
CA ALA A 78 11.99 7.71 5.30
C ALA A 78 11.37 7.42 6.67
N ALA A 79 10.22 8.05 6.96
CA ALA A 79 9.52 7.95 8.25
C ALA A 79 8.47 6.81 8.31
N TYR A 80 8.45 5.91 7.32
CA TYR A 80 7.40 4.88 7.24
C TYR A 80 7.56 3.79 8.29
N TYR A 81 8.70 3.11 8.29
CA TYR A 81 8.96 2.01 9.22
C TYR A 81 9.47 2.45 10.59
N VAL A 82 10.22 3.54 10.63
CA VAL A 82 10.87 4.03 11.85
C VAL A 82 10.57 5.51 12.02
N PRO A 83 9.94 5.93 13.14
CA PRO A 83 9.73 7.34 13.41
C PRO A 83 11.07 8.08 13.53
N MET A 84 11.20 9.21 12.84
CA MET A 84 12.44 10.00 12.75
C MET A 84 12.22 11.43 13.25
N THR A 85 13.26 12.03 13.85
CA THR A 85 13.27 13.47 14.14
C THR A 85 13.50 14.29 12.88
N ALA A 86 13.27 15.60 12.95
CA ALA A 86 13.55 16.49 11.81
C ALA A 86 15.04 16.50 11.46
N GLU A 87 15.92 16.44 12.48
CA GLU A 87 17.37 16.37 12.30
C GLU A 87 17.76 15.07 11.61
N GLU A 88 17.22 13.92 12.04
CA GLU A 88 17.48 12.63 11.40
C GLU A 88 17.00 12.63 9.94
N LEU A 89 15.81 13.20 9.66
CA LEU A 89 15.28 13.36 8.30
C LEU A 89 16.15 14.29 7.46
N SER A 90 16.64 15.40 8.04
CA SER A 90 17.52 16.34 7.37
C SER A 90 18.82 15.67 6.90
N VAL A 91 19.44 14.88 7.76
CA VAL A 91 20.65 14.12 7.42
C VAL A 91 20.35 13.03 6.40
N GLU A 92 19.26 12.28 6.62
CA GLU A 92 18.87 11.16 5.75
C GLU A 92 18.58 11.60 4.31
N LEU A 93 17.87 12.71 4.15
CA LEU A 93 17.45 13.22 2.86
C LEU A 93 18.45 14.22 2.24
N GLY A 94 19.42 14.70 3.01
CA GLY A 94 20.36 15.71 2.58
C GLY A 94 19.69 17.08 2.33
N VAL A 95 18.62 17.40 3.08
CA VAL A 95 17.84 18.62 2.94
C VAL A 95 18.03 19.50 4.18
N SER A 96 18.28 20.79 3.99
CA SER A 96 18.47 21.71 5.12
C SER A 96 17.19 21.88 5.92
N MET A 97 17.34 22.05 7.25
CA MET A 97 16.23 22.12 8.21
C MET A 97 15.11 23.08 7.83
N PRO A 98 15.34 24.35 7.40
CA PRO A 98 14.26 25.27 7.09
C PRO A 98 13.30 24.75 6.01
N TYR A 99 13.84 24.14 4.95
CA TYR A 99 13.00 23.56 3.89
C TYR A 99 12.29 22.29 4.33
N LEU A 100 12.90 21.52 5.23
CA LEU A 100 12.31 20.31 5.75
C LEU A 100 11.16 20.63 6.72
N GLU A 101 11.31 21.62 7.59
CA GLU A 101 10.29 22.03 8.55
C GLU A 101 8.99 22.47 7.84
N ASP A 102 9.11 23.27 6.79
CA ASP A 102 7.96 23.67 5.97
C ASP A 102 7.22 22.46 5.38
N GLU A 103 7.95 21.49 4.84
CA GLU A 103 7.35 20.28 4.28
C GLU A 103 6.72 19.38 5.35
N LEU A 104 7.33 19.27 6.52
CA LEU A 104 6.78 18.50 7.64
C LEU A 104 5.44 19.10 8.10
N GLU A 105 5.33 20.43 8.19
CA GLU A 105 4.09 21.11 8.52
C GLU A 105 3.00 20.88 7.45
N ILE A 106 3.36 20.97 6.17
CA ILE A 106 2.45 20.70 5.05
C ILE A 106 1.92 19.27 5.14
N LEU A 107 2.80 18.27 5.31
CA LEU A 107 2.42 16.87 5.38
C LEU A 107 1.58 16.53 6.63
N MET A 108 1.88 17.15 7.77
CA MET A 108 1.04 17.03 8.98
C MET A 108 -0.33 17.64 8.76
N SER A 109 -0.40 18.84 8.19
CA SER A 109 -1.66 19.52 7.86
C SER A 109 -2.50 18.73 6.85
N ALA A 110 -1.84 18.00 5.95
CA ALA A 110 -2.46 17.07 5.02
C ALA A 110 -2.89 15.75 5.67
N GLY A 111 -2.54 15.49 6.93
CA GLY A 111 -2.85 14.24 7.63
C GLY A 111 -2.01 13.04 7.19
N LEU A 112 -0.96 13.25 6.41
CA LEU A 112 -0.07 12.22 5.89
C LEU A 112 1.10 11.89 6.82
N LEU A 113 1.40 12.79 7.77
CA LEU A 113 2.34 12.58 8.86
C LEU A 113 1.65 12.78 10.21
N THR A 114 2.14 12.06 11.20
CA THR A 114 1.86 12.32 12.62
C THR A 114 3.15 12.64 13.35
N ARG A 115 3.03 13.40 14.44
CA ARG A 115 4.14 13.72 15.32
C ARG A 115 3.88 13.18 16.71
N ASN A 116 4.87 12.49 17.27
CA ASN A 116 4.86 12.03 18.65
C ASN A 116 6.16 12.50 19.34
N GLY A 117 6.03 13.50 20.20
CA GLY A 117 7.17 14.21 20.79
C GLY A 117 7.97 14.91 19.69
N SER A 118 9.26 14.58 19.54
CA SER A 118 10.14 15.11 18.49
C SER A 118 10.16 14.28 17.21
N LYS A 119 9.46 13.13 17.16
CA LYS A 119 9.53 12.19 16.05
C LYS A 119 8.30 12.26 15.15
N TYR A 120 8.55 12.21 13.86
CA TYR A 120 7.56 12.14 12.79
C TYR A 120 7.41 10.72 12.29
N GLN A 121 6.18 10.31 11.99
CA GLN A 121 5.86 9.00 11.42
C GLN A 121 4.82 9.15 10.32
N THR A 122 4.98 8.38 9.27
CA THR A 122 4.02 8.33 8.17
C THR A 122 2.70 7.75 8.62
N ASN A 123 1.63 8.47 8.33
CA ASN A 123 0.23 8.12 8.65
C ASN A 123 -0.54 7.71 7.39
N LEU A 124 0.10 6.95 6.53
CA LEU A 124 -0.39 6.50 5.24
C LEU A 124 0.01 5.05 5.05
N VAL A 125 -0.83 4.24 4.43
CA VAL A 125 -0.44 2.90 4.00
C VAL A 125 0.42 3.04 2.75
N ILE A 126 1.64 2.50 2.79
CA ILE A 126 2.52 2.40 1.62
C ILE A 126 2.59 0.93 1.20
N LEU A 127 2.17 0.65 -0.02
CA LEU A 127 2.36 -0.65 -0.65
C LEU A 127 3.78 -0.70 -1.19
N THR A 128 4.66 -1.32 -0.42
CA THR A 128 6.09 -1.41 -0.76
C THR A 128 6.33 -2.50 -1.78
N ASP A 129 7.41 -2.39 -2.53
CA ASP A 129 7.84 -3.40 -3.50
C ASP A 129 8.00 -4.80 -2.86
N ASP A 130 8.53 -4.85 -1.64
CA ASP A 130 8.64 -6.11 -0.90
C ASP A 130 7.26 -6.69 -0.52
N TYR A 131 6.31 -5.84 -0.13
CA TYR A 131 4.93 -6.28 0.12
C TYR A 131 4.28 -6.80 -1.15
N GLU A 132 4.43 -6.10 -2.27
CA GLU A 132 3.85 -6.52 -3.54
C GLU A 132 4.40 -7.86 -4.02
N LYS A 133 5.71 -8.07 -3.93
CA LYS A 133 6.36 -9.34 -4.27
C LYS A 133 5.82 -10.51 -3.43
N GLU A 134 5.70 -10.30 -2.12
CA GLU A 134 5.17 -11.33 -1.22
C GLU A 134 3.68 -11.58 -1.48
N PHE A 135 2.90 -10.54 -1.75
CA PHE A 135 1.50 -10.65 -2.11
C PHE A 135 1.31 -11.45 -3.40
N VAL A 136 2.04 -11.14 -4.47
CA VAL A 136 2.01 -11.89 -5.74
C VAL A 136 2.35 -13.35 -5.51
N LYS A 137 3.43 -13.64 -4.78
CA LYS A 137 3.86 -14.99 -4.45
C LYS A 137 2.80 -15.76 -3.64
N THR A 138 2.15 -15.10 -2.69
CA THR A 138 1.12 -15.72 -1.85
C THR A 138 -0.17 -16.01 -2.62
N THR A 139 -0.43 -15.24 -3.67
CA THR A 139 -1.67 -15.33 -4.46
C THR A 139 -1.48 -15.96 -5.84
N GLU A 140 -0.27 -16.36 -6.18
CA GLU A 140 0.14 -16.93 -7.49
C GLU A 140 -0.76 -18.08 -7.93
N ASP A 141 -1.18 -18.95 -7.02
CA ASP A 141 -2.07 -20.08 -7.30
C ASP A 141 -3.56 -19.69 -7.38
N VAL A 142 -3.95 -18.58 -6.79
CA VAL A 142 -5.35 -18.15 -6.67
C VAL A 142 -5.83 -17.46 -7.94
N TYR A 143 -5.02 -16.55 -8.48
CA TYR A 143 -5.40 -15.72 -9.61
C TYR A 143 -5.70 -16.51 -10.90
N PRO A 144 -4.86 -17.47 -11.34
CA PRO A 144 -5.16 -18.24 -12.55
C PRO A 144 -6.44 -19.03 -12.44
N LYS A 145 -6.72 -19.61 -11.27
CA LYS A 145 -7.95 -20.38 -11.02
C LYS A 145 -9.18 -19.48 -11.05
N ALA A 146 -9.11 -18.32 -10.38
CA ALA A 146 -10.19 -17.35 -10.38
C ALA A 146 -10.43 -16.78 -11.79
N ALA A 147 -9.37 -16.40 -12.49
CA ALA A 147 -9.44 -15.90 -13.86
C ALA A 147 -10.08 -16.93 -14.81
N GLY A 148 -9.65 -18.18 -14.75
CA GLY A 148 -10.23 -19.27 -15.54
C GLY A 148 -11.73 -19.43 -15.28
N THR A 149 -12.14 -19.48 -14.01
CA THR A 149 -13.54 -19.60 -13.63
C THR A 149 -14.39 -18.44 -14.15
N ILE A 150 -13.90 -17.20 -14.03
CA ILE A 150 -14.63 -16.00 -14.48
C ILE A 150 -14.70 -16.00 -16.02
N PHE A 151 -13.61 -16.36 -16.69
CA PHE A 151 -13.54 -16.40 -18.15
C PHE A 151 -14.52 -17.43 -18.72
N GLU A 152 -14.50 -18.67 -18.21
CA GLU A 152 -15.45 -19.72 -18.63
C GLU A 152 -16.92 -19.31 -18.39
N ALA A 153 -17.21 -18.63 -17.28
CA ALA A 153 -18.55 -18.13 -17.03
C ALA A 153 -18.96 -17.03 -18.02
N ALA A 154 -18.04 -16.14 -18.37
CA ALA A 154 -18.28 -15.10 -19.36
C ALA A 154 -18.52 -15.67 -20.76
N GLU A 155 -17.74 -16.67 -21.20
CA GLU A 155 -17.94 -17.36 -22.47
C GLU A 155 -19.33 -18.03 -22.54
N LYS A 156 -19.77 -18.70 -21.47
CA LYS A 156 -21.11 -19.33 -21.40
C LYS A 156 -22.25 -18.31 -21.48
N LEU A 157 -22.02 -17.09 -21.00
CA LEU A 157 -23.02 -16.01 -21.03
C LEU A 157 -23.06 -15.28 -22.38
N LEU A 158 -21.99 -15.30 -23.16
CA LEU A 158 -21.86 -14.53 -24.38
C LEU A 158 -23.03 -14.72 -25.37
N PRO A 159 -23.54 -15.95 -25.65
CA PRO A 159 -24.70 -16.13 -26.55
C PRO A 159 -26.01 -15.51 -26.02
N GLN A 160 -26.12 -15.39 -24.69
CA GLN A 160 -27.29 -14.75 -24.07
C GLN A 160 -27.16 -13.23 -24.17
N VAL A 161 -25.97 -12.69 -23.92
CA VAL A 161 -25.67 -11.26 -24.02
C VAL A 161 -25.92 -10.74 -25.43
N ARG A 162 -25.56 -11.51 -26.46
CA ARG A 162 -25.82 -11.15 -27.87
C ARG A 162 -27.30 -11.01 -28.23
N LYS A 163 -28.20 -11.64 -27.45
CA LYS A 163 -29.64 -11.52 -27.66
C LYS A 163 -30.24 -10.27 -27.02
N LEU A 164 -29.46 -9.55 -26.21
CA LEU A 164 -29.89 -8.30 -25.61
C LEU A 164 -29.74 -7.17 -26.62
N ASP A 165 -30.74 -6.29 -26.66
CA ASP A 165 -30.73 -5.11 -27.52
C ASP A 165 -30.01 -3.95 -26.80
N PHE A 166 -28.74 -3.77 -27.10
CA PHE A 166 -27.93 -2.67 -26.61
C PHE A 166 -26.89 -2.22 -27.65
N HIS A 167 -26.42 -1.00 -27.53
CA HIS A 167 -25.36 -0.49 -28.41
C HIS A 167 -24.07 -1.31 -28.21
N GLY A 168 -23.60 -1.93 -29.28
CA GLY A 168 -22.41 -2.81 -29.27
C GLY A 168 -22.71 -4.29 -29.09
N SER A 169 -23.98 -4.73 -29.12
CA SER A 169 -24.35 -6.16 -29.14
C SER A 169 -23.81 -6.91 -30.35
N ASP A 170 -23.46 -6.17 -31.43
CA ASP A 170 -22.84 -6.64 -32.68
C ASP A 170 -21.31 -6.66 -32.64
N TYR A 171 -20.69 -6.21 -31.55
CA TYR A 171 -19.22 -6.27 -31.42
C TYR A 171 -18.70 -7.70 -31.48
N ASP A 172 -17.44 -7.85 -31.87
CA ASP A 172 -16.76 -9.14 -31.85
C ASP A 172 -16.73 -9.78 -30.46
N ASP A 173 -16.53 -11.08 -30.39
CA ASP A 173 -16.56 -11.85 -29.16
C ASP A 173 -15.51 -11.36 -28.14
N ASN A 174 -14.32 -10.97 -28.59
CA ASN A 174 -13.27 -10.52 -27.68
C ASN A 174 -13.65 -9.22 -26.96
N ARG A 175 -14.26 -8.27 -27.70
CA ARG A 175 -14.76 -7.02 -27.12
C ARG A 175 -15.88 -7.25 -26.12
N LEU A 176 -16.83 -8.12 -26.45
CA LEU A 176 -17.93 -8.45 -25.54
C LEU A 176 -17.42 -9.22 -24.31
N LEU A 177 -16.51 -10.17 -24.48
CA LEU A 177 -15.87 -10.86 -23.36
C LEU A 177 -15.12 -9.91 -22.45
N PHE A 178 -14.34 -8.99 -23.03
CA PHE A 178 -13.65 -7.96 -22.24
C PHE A 178 -14.62 -7.12 -21.41
N ALA A 179 -15.73 -6.67 -21.99
CA ALA A 179 -16.77 -5.93 -21.28
C ALA A 179 -17.39 -6.76 -20.15
N LEU A 180 -17.72 -8.03 -20.42
CA LEU A 180 -18.28 -8.95 -19.42
C LEU A 180 -17.32 -9.19 -18.25
N LEU A 181 -16.04 -9.39 -18.54
CA LEU A 181 -15.01 -9.57 -17.53
C LEU A 181 -14.88 -8.32 -16.63
N ASN A 182 -14.90 -7.13 -17.22
CA ASN A 182 -14.90 -5.88 -16.43
C ASN A 182 -16.12 -5.77 -15.51
N ILE A 183 -17.31 -6.07 -16.03
CA ILE A 183 -18.55 -6.07 -15.22
C ILE A 183 -18.45 -7.11 -14.09
N ALA A 184 -17.95 -8.31 -14.38
CA ALA A 184 -17.78 -9.36 -13.37
C ALA A 184 -16.81 -8.93 -12.26
N LEU A 185 -15.69 -8.29 -12.61
CA LEU A 185 -14.72 -7.78 -11.64
C LEU A 185 -15.31 -6.67 -10.75
N ILE A 186 -16.04 -5.71 -11.35
CA ILE A 186 -16.70 -4.65 -10.59
C ILE A 186 -17.74 -5.25 -9.63
N LYS A 187 -18.54 -6.22 -10.10
CA LYS A 187 -19.51 -6.91 -9.24
C LYS A 187 -18.85 -7.75 -8.17
N GLY A 188 -17.77 -8.44 -8.50
CA GLY A 188 -16.95 -9.18 -7.54
C GLY A 188 -16.42 -8.28 -6.42
N TYR A 189 -15.90 -7.12 -6.77
CA TYR A 189 -15.46 -6.11 -5.80
C TYR A 189 -16.61 -5.64 -4.89
N GLN A 190 -17.77 -5.31 -5.47
CA GLN A 190 -18.94 -4.90 -4.69
C GLN A 190 -19.37 -5.98 -3.68
N LEU A 191 -19.49 -7.24 -4.14
CA LEU A 191 -19.83 -8.37 -3.28
C LEU A 191 -18.78 -8.66 -2.20
N ALA A 192 -17.51 -8.51 -2.53
CA ALA A 192 -16.43 -8.66 -1.57
C ALA A 192 -16.50 -7.58 -0.49
N ASN A 193 -16.76 -6.33 -0.88
CA ASN A 193 -16.92 -5.22 0.06
C ASN A 193 -18.16 -5.36 0.95
N GLU A 194 -19.25 -5.90 0.43
CA GLU A 194 -20.45 -6.23 1.23
C GLU A 194 -20.16 -7.29 2.30
N LYS A 195 -19.35 -8.32 1.97
CA LYS A 195 -19.00 -9.41 2.88
C LYS A 195 -17.90 -9.06 3.88
N SER A 196 -16.97 -8.23 3.47
CA SER A 196 -15.82 -7.79 4.28
C SER A 196 -15.59 -6.30 4.04
N PRO A 197 -16.43 -5.44 4.63
CA PRO A 197 -16.34 -4.01 4.40
C PRO A 197 -14.99 -3.48 4.86
N LEU A 198 -14.34 -2.74 3.99
CA LEU A 198 -13.07 -2.05 4.29
C LEU A 198 -13.23 -0.96 5.36
N GLY A 199 -14.45 -0.73 5.83
CA GLY A 199 -14.82 0.40 6.67
C GLY A 199 -15.04 1.66 5.83
N GLU A 200 -15.29 2.78 6.50
CA GLU A 200 -15.36 4.06 5.81
C GLU A 200 -13.95 4.65 5.63
N PRO A 201 -13.64 5.17 4.45
CA PRO A 201 -12.37 5.85 4.23
C PRO A 201 -12.27 7.08 5.15
N LYS A 202 -11.11 7.29 5.73
CA LYS A 202 -10.87 8.49 6.55
C LYS A 202 -11.05 9.73 5.68
N ARG A 203 -11.82 10.69 6.16
CA ARG A 203 -11.82 12.04 5.56
C ARG A 203 -10.47 12.67 5.85
N LEU A 204 -9.74 12.97 4.80
CA LEU A 204 -8.46 13.63 4.92
C LEU A 204 -8.63 15.16 4.92
N PRO A 205 -7.76 15.91 5.64
CA PRO A 205 -7.92 17.34 5.87
C PRO A 205 -8.07 18.20 4.61
N LEU A 206 -7.44 17.80 3.50
CA LEU A 206 -7.51 18.57 2.25
C LEU A 206 -8.76 18.28 1.39
N GLY A 207 -9.74 17.57 1.97
CA GLY A 207 -11.04 17.36 1.33
C GLY A 207 -11.14 16.12 0.46
N CYS A 208 -10.22 15.16 0.61
CA CYS A 208 -10.35 13.84 0.00
C CYS A 208 -11.32 12.97 0.79
N SER A 209 -12.34 12.45 0.12
CA SER A 209 -13.23 11.41 0.65
C SER A 209 -12.94 10.11 -0.08
N GLY A 210 -11.88 9.41 0.30
CA GLY A 210 -11.49 8.19 -0.37
C GLY A 210 -10.31 7.51 0.30
N TRP A 211 -9.89 6.40 -0.30
CA TRP A 211 -8.69 5.69 0.13
C TRP A 211 -7.47 6.32 -0.52
N VAL A 212 -6.42 6.51 0.27
CA VAL A 212 -5.14 7.04 -0.19
C VAL A 212 -4.06 6.03 0.13
N PHE A 213 -3.27 5.69 -0.88
CA PHE A 213 -2.17 4.73 -0.77
C PHE A 213 -0.90 5.34 -1.35
N GLY A 214 0.23 5.07 -0.71
CA GLY A 214 1.54 5.33 -1.26
C GLY A 214 2.13 4.08 -1.90
N TYR A 215 3.04 4.28 -2.85
CA TYR A 215 3.86 3.23 -3.46
C TYR A 215 5.30 3.71 -3.50
N ASP A 216 6.25 2.81 -3.25
CA ASP A 216 7.69 3.09 -3.26
C ASP A 216 8.38 2.71 -4.56
N ASN A 217 7.61 2.45 -5.61
CA ASN A 217 8.09 2.08 -6.94
C ASN A 217 7.39 2.89 -8.04
N ASP A 218 7.93 2.81 -9.25
CA ASP A 218 7.28 3.34 -10.45
C ASP A 218 6.40 2.26 -11.12
N TYR A 219 5.60 2.68 -12.11
CA TYR A 219 4.72 1.77 -12.84
C TYR A 219 5.46 0.65 -13.59
N ALA A 220 6.72 0.88 -13.98
CA ALA A 220 7.49 -0.09 -14.73
C ALA A 220 7.88 -1.32 -13.89
N ASN A 221 8.00 -1.12 -12.57
CA ASN A 221 8.38 -2.17 -11.62
C ASN A 221 7.22 -2.62 -10.73
N HIS A 222 6.02 -2.16 -11.03
CA HIS A 222 4.84 -2.46 -10.24
C HIS A 222 4.36 -3.89 -10.48
N HIS A 223 4.32 -4.71 -9.44
CA HIS A 223 3.88 -6.10 -9.49
C HIS A 223 2.40 -6.27 -9.18
N PHE A 224 1.74 -5.23 -8.69
CA PHE A 224 0.33 -5.24 -8.36
C PHE A 224 -0.50 -4.89 -9.58
N TYR A 225 -1.04 -5.91 -10.23
CA TYR A 225 -1.95 -5.75 -11.35
C TYR A 225 -3.37 -5.48 -10.85
N GLY A 226 -3.66 -4.23 -10.51
CA GLY A 226 -5.02 -3.75 -10.37
C GLY A 226 -5.54 -3.25 -11.71
N ILE A 227 -6.85 -3.33 -11.93
CA ILE A 227 -7.47 -2.62 -13.03
C ILE A 227 -7.40 -1.14 -12.68
N MET A 228 -6.40 -0.46 -13.21
CA MET A 228 -6.40 0.99 -13.24
C MET A 228 -7.27 1.40 -14.43
N MET A 229 -8.50 1.79 -14.14
CA MET A 229 -9.26 2.55 -15.11
C MET A 229 -8.70 3.97 -15.09
N GLU A 230 -7.86 4.29 -16.07
CA GLU A 230 -7.64 5.67 -16.45
C GLU A 230 -8.95 6.19 -17.04
N CYS A 231 -9.63 7.03 -16.29
CA CYS A 231 -10.77 7.81 -16.77
C CYS A 231 -10.30 9.12 -17.38
#